data_86425f92bf594debbac09eb444b060db
#
_entry.id   86425f92bf594debbac09eb444b060db
#
_cell.length_a   1.000
_cell.length_b   1.000
_cell.length_c   1.000
_cell.angle_alpha   90.00
_cell.angle_beta   90.00
_cell.angle_gamma   90.00
#
_symmetry.space_group_name_H-M   'P 1'
#
loop_
_entity.id
_entity.type
_entity.pdbx_description
1 polymer ?
#
loop_
_entity_poly.entity_id
_entity_poly.type
_entity_poly.pdbx_seq_one_letter_code
_entity_poly.pdbx_strand_id
1 'polypeptide(L)'
;MSKKIKETNVAYFCMEYGLDENLPIYAGGLGILAGDVLKAARENEYPLIGIGLLWRQGYTNQIIGEDDRPVDTYPRNDHIYDLAEDTGKEVTVSIKNKEVICKIYKLDCYDNSELYLLDTNHPDNDGEAKWITGQLYGWFSEERIAQEIVLGIGGIKAIRELELDIDVYHFNEGHAALAATELIKEKRAEGVTFEEALEDVREEVVFTTHTPVPQGNEEHSLKTLEYMGAFNGLTIDQMVRIGGAPFNMTVAGLRLSSMANGVAQLHGETANKMWEDVDDRSPIKAITNGVHLNTWVDQRMINTYKDKGDLWSTHQEIKSELIDFVADKTGTELDQDKLLIGFARRAAPYKRADLIFSD
;
A
#
# COMPACT_ATOMS: atom_id res chain seq x y z
N MET A 1 -8.81 -27.17 4.50
CA MET A 1 -8.04 -25.92 4.46
C MET A 1 -8.71 -24.84 3.60
N SER A 2 -9.12 -25.12 2.35
CA SER A 2 -9.75 -24.09 1.48
C SER A 2 -11.06 -23.47 1.98
N LYS A 3 -11.88 -24.22 2.75
CA LYS A 3 -13.16 -23.73 3.27
C LYS A 3 -12.97 -22.66 4.36
N LYS A 4 -11.97 -22.81 5.23
CA LYS A 4 -11.70 -21.90 6.33
C LYS A 4 -11.17 -20.53 5.86
N ILE A 5 -10.47 -20.46 4.73
CA ILE A 5 -9.95 -19.21 4.15
C ILE A 5 -11.09 -18.35 3.58
N LYS A 6 -12.11 -18.97 2.97
CA LYS A 6 -13.28 -18.27 2.43
C LYS A 6 -14.28 -17.80 3.50
N GLU A 7 -14.03 -18.15 4.77
CA GLU A 7 -14.85 -17.77 5.93
C GLU A 7 -14.15 -16.72 6.81
N THR A 8 -12.94 -16.28 6.46
CA THR A 8 -12.15 -15.30 7.23
C THR A 8 -12.17 -13.97 6.52
N ASN A 9 -12.80 -12.98 7.14
CA ASN A 9 -12.88 -11.62 6.62
C ASN A 9 -11.58 -10.86 6.87
N VAL A 10 -10.98 -10.32 5.81
CA VAL A 10 -9.68 -9.64 5.87
C VAL A 10 -9.81 -8.18 5.46
N ALA A 11 -9.30 -7.27 6.29
CA ALA A 11 -9.07 -5.88 5.92
C ALA A 11 -7.59 -5.68 5.57
N TYR A 12 -7.31 -5.38 4.29
CA TYR A 12 -5.97 -5.18 3.75
C TYR A 12 -5.64 -3.69 3.70
N PHE A 13 -4.73 -3.25 4.56
CA PHE A 13 -4.32 -1.85 4.68
C PHE A 13 -3.11 -1.57 3.81
N CYS A 14 -3.22 -0.60 2.92
CA CYS A 14 -2.10 -0.14 2.11
C CYS A 14 -2.20 1.36 1.83
N MET A 15 -1.05 2.03 1.78
CA MET A 15 -0.95 3.46 1.45
C MET A 15 -1.26 3.74 -0.03
N GLU A 16 -1.11 2.76 -0.91
CA GLU A 16 -1.20 2.89 -2.36
C GLU A 16 -1.82 1.64 -3.01
N TYR A 17 -2.59 1.83 -4.09
CA TYR A 17 -3.24 0.76 -4.84
C TYR A 17 -3.12 0.98 -6.35
N GLY A 18 -2.39 0.12 -7.05
CA GLY A 18 -2.23 0.13 -8.51
C GLY A 18 -3.33 -0.68 -9.20
N LEU A 19 -4.49 -0.08 -9.38
CA LEU A 19 -5.65 -0.72 -10.00
C LEU A 19 -5.72 -0.51 -11.51
N ASP A 20 -5.37 0.70 -11.97
CA ASP A 20 -5.41 1.09 -13.36
C ASP A 20 -4.33 2.16 -13.64
N GLU A 21 -3.82 2.22 -14.87
CA GLU A 21 -2.79 3.20 -15.26
C GLU A 21 -3.29 4.64 -15.23
N ASN A 22 -4.60 4.86 -15.42
CA ASN A 22 -5.23 6.17 -15.39
C ASN A 22 -5.69 6.58 -13.98
N LEU A 23 -5.48 5.73 -12.98
CA LEU A 23 -5.78 6.01 -11.59
C LEU A 23 -4.49 6.13 -10.77
N PRO A 24 -3.86 7.32 -10.70
CA PRO A 24 -2.54 7.50 -10.11
C PRO A 24 -2.56 7.55 -8.58
N ILE A 25 -3.11 6.51 -7.93
CA ILE A 25 -3.12 6.34 -6.46
C ILE A 25 -2.05 5.36 -5.99
N TYR A 26 -0.98 5.21 -6.74
CA TYR A 26 0.17 4.37 -6.43
C TYR A 26 1.48 5.00 -6.94
N ALA A 27 2.61 4.59 -6.35
CA ALA A 27 3.94 5.08 -6.70
C ALA A 27 4.84 3.98 -7.27
N GLY A 28 4.59 2.72 -6.95
CA GLY A 28 5.49 1.65 -7.35
C GLY A 28 4.96 0.24 -7.07
N GLY A 29 5.90 -0.71 -6.92
CA GLY A 29 5.58 -2.13 -6.80
C GLY A 29 4.72 -2.52 -5.59
N LEU A 30 4.76 -1.72 -4.52
CA LEU A 30 3.89 -1.91 -3.35
C LEU A 30 2.42 -1.78 -3.74
N GLY A 31 2.07 -0.70 -4.44
CA GLY A 31 0.71 -0.46 -4.91
C GLY A 31 0.26 -1.43 -6.00
N ILE A 32 1.16 -1.82 -6.89
CA ILE A 32 0.89 -2.84 -7.91
C ILE A 32 0.50 -4.16 -7.24
N LEU A 33 1.26 -4.60 -6.22
CA LEU A 33 0.90 -5.80 -5.46
C LEU A 33 -0.46 -5.65 -4.78
N ALA A 34 -0.72 -4.50 -4.16
CA ALA A 34 -1.99 -4.24 -3.48
C ALA A 34 -3.18 -4.29 -4.45
N GLY A 35 -3.04 -3.72 -5.64
CA GLY A 35 -4.04 -3.81 -6.71
C GLY A 35 -4.27 -5.25 -7.17
N ASP A 36 -3.20 -6.01 -7.42
CA ASP A 36 -3.27 -7.41 -7.81
C ASP A 36 -3.93 -8.28 -6.73
N VAL A 37 -3.66 -8.00 -5.44
CA VAL A 37 -4.31 -8.70 -4.32
C VAL A 37 -5.82 -8.47 -4.31
N LEU A 38 -6.28 -7.23 -4.49
CA LEU A 38 -7.72 -6.92 -4.51
C LEU A 38 -8.42 -7.56 -5.71
N LYS A 39 -7.80 -7.53 -6.89
CA LYS A 39 -8.35 -8.17 -8.10
C LYS A 39 -8.39 -9.69 -7.97
N ALA A 40 -7.31 -10.29 -7.48
CA ALA A 40 -7.26 -11.74 -7.25
C ALA A 40 -8.25 -12.17 -6.16
N ALA A 41 -8.47 -11.37 -5.12
CA ALA A 41 -9.46 -11.65 -4.09
C ALA A 41 -10.87 -11.67 -4.67
N ARG A 42 -11.24 -10.68 -5.50
CA ARG A 42 -12.54 -10.66 -6.20
C ARG A 42 -12.70 -11.85 -7.14
N GLU A 43 -11.71 -12.11 -8.00
CA GLU A 43 -11.75 -13.22 -8.96
C GLU A 43 -11.95 -14.58 -8.28
N ASN A 44 -11.35 -14.77 -7.09
CA ASN A 44 -11.43 -16.02 -6.34
C ASN A 44 -12.50 -16.02 -5.22
N GLU A 45 -13.30 -14.97 -5.11
CA GLU A 45 -14.35 -14.80 -4.10
C GLU A 45 -13.82 -14.92 -2.68
N TYR A 46 -12.65 -14.35 -2.39
CA TYR A 46 -12.14 -14.23 -1.02
C TYR A 46 -12.76 -13.01 -0.32
N PRO A 47 -13.18 -13.15 0.95
CA PRO A 47 -13.76 -12.07 1.72
C PRO A 47 -12.68 -11.09 2.20
N LEU A 48 -12.11 -10.32 1.26
CA LEU A 48 -11.07 -9.36 1.52
C LEU A 48 -11.51 -7.99 1.00
N ILE A 49 -11.35 -6.97 1.84
CA ILE A 49 -11.53 -5.57 1.48
C ILE A 49 -10.21 -4.82 1.57
N GLY A 50 -10.07 -3.73 0.81
CA GLY A 50 -8.96 -2.79 0.92
C GLY A 50 -9.31 -1.59 1.79
N ILE A 51 -8.34 -1.09 2.56
CA ILE A 51 -8.39 0.19 3.27
C ILE A 51 -7.22 1.05 2.81
N GLY A 52 -7.50 2.25 2.34
CA GLY A 52 -6.50 3.16 1.79
C GLY A 52 -6.86 4.63 1.94
N LEU A 53 -6.12 5.49 1.25
CA LEU A 53 -6.34 6.92 1.22
C LEU A 53 -6.72 7.38 -0.20
N LEU A 54 -7.65 8.34 -0.29
CA LEU A 54 -8.05 8.94 -1.55
C LEU A 54 -7.05 10.04 -1.93
N TRP A 55 -6.16 9.74 -2.87
CA TRP A 55 -5.13 10.66 -3.30
C TRP A 55 -5.62 11.60 -4.41
N ARG A 56 -5.61 12.91 -4.14
CA ARG A 56 -5.93 13.93 -5.15
C ARG A 56 -4.79 14.22 -6.10
N GLN A 57 -3.56 13.86 -5.72
CA GLN A 57 -2.40 13.85 -6.59
C GLN A 57 -1.63 12.54 -6.36
N GLY A 58 -1.13 11.95 -7.42
CA GLY A 58 -0.23 10.80 -7.35
C GLY A 58 1.14 11.16 -6.76
N TYR A 59 2.10 10.26 -6.91
CA TYR A 59 3.46 10.46 -6.42
C TYR A 59 4.15 11.55 -7.23
N THR A 60 4.57 11.26 -8.44
CA THR A 60 5.13 12.23 -9.40
C THR A 60 4.89 11.72 -10.81
N ASN A 61 4.62 12.61 -11.74
CA ASN A 61 4.64 12.34 -13.16
C ASN A 61 5.79 13.12 -13.78
N GLN A 62 6.81 12.42 -14.30
CA GLN A 62 7.95 13.04 -14.92
C GLN A 62 7.71 13.28 -16.41
N ILE A 63 7.94 14.50 -16.85
CA ILE A 63 7.94 14.90 -18.24
C ILE A 63 9.36 15.35 -18.64
N ILE A 64 9.66 15.31 -19.92
CA ILE A 64 10.90 15.92 -20.44
C ILE A 64 10.62 17.42 -20.67
N GLY A 65 11.38 18.27 -19.99
CA GLY A 65 11.30 19.72 -20.13
C GLY A 65 11.97 20.25 -21.41
N GLU A 66 11.88 21.58 -21.60
CA GLU A 66 12.47 22.25 -22.79
C GLU A 66 13.99 22.12 -22.87
N ASP A 67 14.67 21.83 -21.77
CA ASP A 67 16.13 21.63 -21.67
C ASP A 67 16.56 20.15 -21.74
N ASP A 68 15.67 19.26 -22.20
CA ASP A 68 15.84 17.81 -22.29
C ASP A 68 16.09 17.14 -20.93
N ARG A 69 15.69 17.78 -19.83
CA ARG A 69 15.80 17.23 -18.48
C ARG A 69 14.45 16.77 -17.94
N PRO A 70 14.44 15.76 -17.06
CA PRO A 70 13.21 15.35 -16.39
C PRO A 70 12.72 16.47 -15.44
N VAL A 71 11.44 16.75 -15.51
CA VAL A 71 10.72 17.69 -14.63
C VAL A 71 9.59 16.95 -13.97
N ASP A 72 9.52 17.04 -12.65
CA ASP A 72 8.43 16.46 -11.87
C ASP A 72 7.17 17.31 -11.98
N THR A 73 6.06 16.66 -12.27
CA THR A 73 4.73 17.27 -12.26
C THR A 73 3.79 16.48 -11.37
N TYR A 74 2.77 17.17 -10.87
CA TYR A 74 1.80 16.60 -9.92
C TYR A 74 0.38 16.90 -10.40
N PRO A 75 -0.10 16.21 -11.46
CA PRO A 75 -1.43 16.44 -11.99
C PRO A 75 -2.50 16.04 -10.96
N ARG A 76 -3.60 16.78 -10.94
CA ARG A 76 -4.75 16.45 -10.09
C ARG A 76 -5.47 15.23 -10.61
N ASN A 77 -5.95 14.41 -9.70
CA ASN A 77 -6.70 13.18 -9.92
C ASN A 77 -8.17 13.36 -9.51
N ASP A 78 -8.77 14.51 -9.91
CA ASP A 78 -10.15 14.84 -9.46
C ASP A 78 -11.19 13.84 -10.01
N HIS A 79 -10.90 13.16 -11.11
CA HIS A 79 -11.80 12.15 -11.68
C HIS A 79 -12.03 10.93 -10.78
N ILE A 80 -11.21 10.73 -9.74
CA ILE A 80 -11.45 9.67 -8.75
C ILE A 80 -12.79 9.83 -8.04
N TYR A 81 -13.29 11.07 -7.88
CA TYR A 81 -14.59 11.32 -7.29
C TYR A 81 -15.76 10.93 -8.19
N ASP A 82 -15.53 10.78 -9.51
CA ASP A 82 -16.53 10.28 -10.46
C ASP A 82 -16.57 8.74 -10.47
N LEU A 83 -15.50 8.09 -10.01
CA LEU A 83 -15.31 6.63 -9.99
C LEU A 83 -15.68 6.02 -8.65
N ALA A 84 -15.41 6.73 -7.56
CA ALA A 84 -15.62 6.26 -6.19
C ALA A 84 -17.00 6.73 -5.68
N GLU A 85 -17.74 5.81 -5.09
CA GLU A 85 -19.02 6.07 -4.44
C GLU A 85 -18.79 6.74 -3.08
N ASP A 86 -19.39 7.91 -2.83
CA ASP A 86 -19.46 8.52 -1.49
C ASP A 86 -20.42 7.69 -0.63
N THR A 87 -19.91 7.02 0.39
CA THR A 87 -20.72 6.17 1.28
C THR A 87 -21.67 6.97 2.18
N GLY A 88 -21.52 8.29 2.24
CA GLY A 88 -22.22 9.16 3.19
C GLY A 88 -21.78 8.99 4.63
N LYS A 89 -20.72 8.22 4.89
CA LYS A 89 -20.13 7.96 6.20
C LYS A 89 -18.84 8.76 6.37
N GLU A 90 -18.59 9.17 7.62
CA GLU A 90 -17.44 9.98 8.00
C GLU A 90 -16.87 9.49 9.32
N VAL A 91 -15.56 9.64 9.49
CA VAL A 91 -14.86 9.40 10.75
C VAL A 91 -13.97 10.57 11.13
N THR A 92 -13.65 10.69 12.40
CA THR A 92 -12.77 11.76 12.90
C THR A 92 -11.54 11.19 13.56
N VAL A 93 -10.36 11.70 13.18
CA VAL A 93 -9.08 11.42 13.83
C VAL A 93 -8.53 12.70 14.48
N SER A 94 -7.73 12.53 15.53
CA SER A 94 -7.06 13.67 16.19
C SER A 94 -5.63 13.81 15.67
N ILE A 95 -5.31 14.97 15.08
CA ILE A 95 -3.97 15.30 14.59
C ILE A 95 -3.57 16.68 15.14
N LYS A 96 -2.41 16.77 15.82
CA LYS A 96 -1.95 18.01 16.49
C LYS A 96 -3.02 18.63 17.42
N ASN A 97 -3.74 17.78 18.15
CA ASN A 97 -4.88 18.16 19.01
C ASN A 97 -6.04 18.85 18.27
N LYS A 98 -6.16 18.67 16.97
CA LYS A 98 -7.30 19.09 16.17
C LYS A 98 -8.06 17.88 15.65
N GLU A 99 -9.36 18.01 15.56
CA GLU A 99 -10.20 17.03 14.88
C GLU A 99 -10.06 17.19 13.36
N VAL A 100 -9.80 16.07 12.67
CA VAL A 100 -9.74 15.97 11.22
C VAL A 100 -10.81 15.01 10.77
N ILE A 101 -11.77 15.50 10.00
CA ILE A 101 -12.88 14.73 9.47
C ILE A 101 -12.43 14.04 8.17
N CYS A 102 -12.70 12.75 8.06
CA CYS A 102 -12.40 11.95 6.91
C CYS A 102 -13.69 11.37 6.33
N LYS A 103 -14.03 11.69 5.08
CA LYS A 103 -15.07 11.01 4.32
C LYS A 103 -14.60 9.63 3.92
N ILE A 104 -15.55 8.71 3.74
CA ILE A 104 -15.27 7.35 3.30
C ILE A 104 -15.87 7.16 1.91
N TYR A 105 -15.01 6.83 0.94
CA TYR A 105 -15.40 6.50 -0.43
C TYR A 105 -15.18 5.02 -0.70
N LYS A 106 -16.04 4.40 -1.52
CA LYS A 106 -15.92 3.01 -1.96
C LYS A 106 -15.53 2.98 -3.44
N LEU A 107 -14.55 2.16 -3.79
CA LEU A 107 -14.07 1.95 -5.16
C LEU A 107 -14.01 0.44 -5.47
N ASP A 108 -14.77 -0.03 -6.48
CA ASP A 108 -14.83 -1.43 -6.90
C ASP A 108 -15.00 -1.63 -8.41
N CYS A 109 -14.74 -0.57 -9.20
CA CYS A 109 -15.01 -0.52 -10.63
C CYS A 109 -13.89 -1.10 -11.52
N TYR A 110 -12.79 -1.57 -10.96
CA TYR A 110 -11.65 -2.14 -11.70
C TYR A 110 -11.53 -3.66 -11.54
N ASP A 111 -12.65 -4.36 -11.42
CA ASP A 111 -12.68 -5.81 -11.12
C ASP A 111 -11.91 -6.18 -9.84
N ASN A 112 -11.88 -5.25 -8.89
CA ASN A 112 -11.27 -5.40 -7.57
C ASN A 112 -12.31 -5.66 -6.49
N SER A 113 -11.90 -6.30 -5.39
CA SER A 113 -12.65 -6.31 -4.14
C SER A 113 -12.88 -4.89 -3.65
N GLU A 114 -13.89 -4.67 -2.83
CA GLU A 114 -14.22 -3.35 -2.29
C GLU A 114 -12.98 -2.69 -1.68
N LEU A 115 -12.66 -1.48 -2.13
CA LEU A 115 -11.62 -0.63 -1.61
C LEU A 115 -12.26 0.59 -0.96
N TYR A 116 -12.07 0.76 0.34
CA TYR A 116 -12.52 1.93 1.08
C TYR A 116 -11.40 2.93 1.23
N LEU A 117 -11.62 4.13 0.74
CA LEU A 117 -10.65 5.21 0.68
C LEU A 117 -11.08 6.36 1.59
N LEU A 118 -10.20 6.74 2.53
CA LEU A 118 -10.43 7.89 3.40
C LEU A 118 -9.94 9.18 2.71
N ASP A 119 -10.78 10.22 2.76
CA ASP A 119 -10.49 11.53 2.20
C ASP A 119 -10.66 12.64 3.24
N THR A 120 -9.59 13.38 3.49
CA THR A 120 -9.62 14.53 4.39
C THR A 120 -10.08 15.83 3.73
N ASN A 121 -10.43 15.82 2.45
CA ASN A 121 -10.97 16.98 1.72
C ASN A 121 -12.41 17.29 2.12
N HIS A 122 -12.63 17.49 3.42
CA HIS A 122 -13.94 17.82 3.98
C HIS A 122 -14.13 19.33 4.10
N PRO A 123 -15.33 19.91 3.84
CA PRO A 123 -15.57 21.35 3.91
C PRO A 123 -15.16 21.98 5.24
N ASP A 124 -15.41 21.31 6.36
CA ASP A 124 -15.19 21.80 7.72
C ASP A 124 -13.72 21.64 8.19
N ASN A 125 -12.88 20.91 7.47
CA ASN A 125 -11.45 20.86 7.75
C ASN A 125 -10.75 22.16 7.32
N ASP A 126 -9.70 22.56 8.03
CA ASP A 126 -8.82 23.65 7.59
C ASP A 126 -7.94 23.23 6.39
N GLY A 127 -7.17 24.16 5.82
CA GLY A 127 -6.40 23.91 4.62
C GLY A 127 -5.30 22.87 4.82
N GLU A 128 -4.66 22.81 6.01
CA GLU A 128 -3.64 21.81 6.34
C GLU A 128 -4.28 20.42 6.44
N ALA A 129 -5.38 20.29 7.17
CA ALA A 129 -6.11 19.04 7.30
C ALA A 129 -6.62 18.52 5.95
N LYS A 130 -7.19 19.41 5.11
CA LYS A 130 -7.63 19.04 3.75
C LYS A 130 -6.52 18.49 2.88
N TRP A 131 -5.28 18.88 3.14
CA TRP A 131 -4.13 18.49 2.32
C TRP A 131 -3.50 17.15 2.73
N ILE A 132 -3.88 16.54 3.86
CA ILE A 132 -3.31 15.27 4.32
C ILE A 132 -3.44 14.18 3.25
N THR A 133 -4.62 14.07 2.60
CA THR A 133 -4.83 13.19 1.44
C THR A 133 -4.60 13.90 0.10
N GLY A 134 -3.89 15.05 0.12
CA GLY A 134 -3.61 15.86 -1.06
C GLY A 134 -2.67 15.20 -2.03
N GLN A 135 -1.56 14.65 -1.53
CA GLN A 135 -0.51 14.04 -2.35
C GLN A 135 0.01 12.75 -1.73
N LEU A 136 0.16 11.72 -2.56
CA LEU A 136 0.71 10.42 -2.15
C LEU A 136 2.13 10.59 -1.58
N TYR A 137 2.32 10.14 -0.36
CA TYR A 137 3.54 10.14 0.42
C TYR A 137 4.00 11.49 1.00
N GLY A 138 3.47 12.63 0.59
CA GLY A 138 3.85 13.94 1.14
C GLY A 138 5.36 14.25 1.08
N TRP A 139 5.76 15.43 1.59
CA TRP A 139 7.15 15.90 1.55
C TRP A 139 7.84 15.94 2.91
N PHE A 140 7.09 16.00 4.01
CA PHE A 140 7.58 16.24 5.36
C PHE A 140 7.21 15.08 6.30
N SER A 141 8.04 14.84 7.32
CA SER A 141 7.79 13.77 8.30
C SER A 141 6.46 13.92 9.05
N GLU A 142 6.03 15.15 9.38
CA GLU A 142 4.74 15.40 10.02
C GLU A 142 3.56 15.07 9.09
N GLU A 143 3.66 15.45 7.82
CA GLU A 143 2.65 15.12 6.82
C GLU A 143 2.52 13.60 6.64
N ARG A 144 3.65 12.92 6.64
CA ARG A 144 3.72 11.47 6.58
C ARG A 144 3.01 10.81 7.77
N ILE A 145 3.33 11.23 8.99
CA ILE A 145 2.67 10.75 10.20
C ILE A 145 1.16 11.04 10.16
N ALA A 146 0.74 12.21 9.67
CA ALA A 146 -0.68 12.52 9.51
C ALA A 146 -1.38 11.54 8.56
N GLN A 147 -0.75 11.21 7.43
CA GLN A 147 -1.25 10.19 6.49
C GLN A 147 -1.36 8.81 7.14
N GLU A 148 -0.38 8.41 7.94
CA GLU A 148 -0.38 7.13 8.67
C GLU A 148 -1.44 7.09 9.79
N ILE A 149 -1.71 8.22 10.46
CA ILE A 149 -2.82 8.33 11.41
C ILE A 149 -4.17 8.15 10.69
N VAL A 150 -4.36 8.81 9.55
CA VAL A 150 -5.60 8.67 8.77
C VAL A 150 -5.75 7.25 8.24
N LEU A 151 -4.69 6.65 7.68
CA LEU A 151 -4.73 5.28 7.18
C LEU A 151 -4.99 4.27 8.31
N GLY A 152 -4.21 4.33 9.39
CA GLY A 152 -4.26 3.36 10.47
C GLY A 152 -5.46 3.58 11.39
N ILE A 153 -5.42 4.64 12.19
CA ILE A 153 -6.47 4.96 13.17
C ILE A 153 -7.80 5.25 12.46
N GLY A 154 -7.78 6.09 11.43
CA GLY A 154 -8.94 6.40 10.61
C GLY A 154 -9.53 5.16 9.93
N GLY A 155 -8.67 4.28 9.40
CA GLY A 155 -9.08 3.04 8.74
C GLY A 155 -9.82 2.07 9.66
N ILE A 156 -9.35 1.88 10.92
CA ILE A 156 -10.09 1.08 11.90
C ILE A 156 -11.44 1.70 12.22
N LYS A 157 -11.49 3.01 12.47
CA LYS A 157 -12.76 3.72 12.70
C LYS A 157 -13.71 3.61 11.51
N ALA A 158 -13.20 3.67 10.27
CA ALA A 158 -14.01 3.49 9.07
C ALA A 158 -14.64 2.08 9.00
N ILE A 159 -13.88 1.03 9.33
CA ILE A 159 -14.40 -0.34 9.43
C ILE A 159 -15.57 -0.41 10.44
N ARG A 160 -15.45 0.24 11.60
CA ARG A 160 -16.52 0.29 12.63
C ARG A 160 -17.72 1.08 12.14
N GLU A 161 -17.51 2.26 11.55
CA GLU A 161 -18.60 3.12 11.03
C GLU A 161 -19.36 2.47 9.88
N LEU A 162 -18.70 1.64 9.08
CA LEU A 162 -19.28 0.85 7.99
C LEU A 162 -19.89 -0.48 8.48
N GLU A 163 -19.80 -0.78 9.78
CA GLU A 163 -20.29 -2.03 10.40
C GLU A 163 -19.74 -3.30 9.73
N LEU A 164 -18.45 -3.24 9.27
CA LEU A 164 -17.79 -4.36 8.63
C LEU A 164 -17.23 -5.32 9.69
N ASP A 165 -17.56 -6.60 9.56
CA ASP A 165 -17.04 -7.67 10.41
C ASP A 165 -15.69 -8.17 9.86
N ILE A 166 -14.61 -7.98 10.62
CA ILE A 166 -13.24 -8.29 10.22
C ILE A 166 -12.58 -9.21 11.24
N ASP A 167 -12.06 -10.33 10.75
CA ASP A 167 -11.32 -11.32 11.55
C ASP A 167 -9.82 -11.05 11.57
N VAL A 168 -9.27 -10.50 10.45
CA VAL A 168 -7.82 -10.30 10.27
C VAL A 168 -7.53 -8.94 9.66
N TYR A 169 -6.63 -8.19 10.29
CA TYR A 169 -6.08 -6.94 9.78
C TYR A 169 -4.72 -7.19 9.16
N HIS A 170 -4.63 -7.07 7.84
CA HIS A 170 -3.38 -7.27 7.11
C HIS A 170 -2.70 -5.93 6.82
N PHE A 171 -1.58 -5.67 7.46
CA PHE A 171 -0.79 -4.46 7.24
C PHE A 171 0.24 -4.69 6.13
N ASN A 172 0.05 -4.02 5.01
CA ASN A 172 0.99 -4.04 3.89
C ASN A 172 2.00 -2.91 4.04
N GLU A 173 3.17 -3.21 4.61
CA GLU A 173 4.24 -2.32 5.06
C GLU A 173 3.90 -1.56 6.36
N GLY A 174 4.90 -0.90 6.95
CA GLY A 174 4.80 -0.19 8.22
C GLY A 174 3.79 0.95 8.27
N HIS A 175 3.39 1.50 7.13
CA HIS A 175 2.47 2.64 7.02
C HIS A 175 1.14 2.46 7.76
N ALA A 176 0.70 1.22 7.94
CA ALA A 176 -0.55 0.89 8.62
C ALA A 176 -0.39 0.55 10.11
N ALA A 177 0.85 0.51 10.63
CA ALA A 177 1.11 0.01 12.00
C ALA A 177 0.35 0.79 13.09
N LEU A 178 0.03 2.08 12.85
CA LEU A 178 -0.77 2.88 13.79
C LEU A 178 -2.23 2.40 13.91
N ALA A 179 -2.74 1.55 13.01
CA ALA A 179 -4.05 0.92 13.15
C ALA A 179 -4.15 0.12 14.45
N ALA A 180 -3.08 -0.56 14.84
CA ALA A 180 -3.05 -1.34 16.07
C ALA A 180 -3.20 -0.48 17.33
N THR A 181 -2.85 0.82 17.30
CA THR A 181 -3.08 1.70 18.46
C THR A 181 -4.57 1.93 18.71
N GLU A 182 -5.40 1.98 17.66
CA GLU A 182 -6.86 2.05 17.81
C GLU A 182 -7.43 0.71 18.27
N LEU A 183 -7.00 -0.42 17.69
CA LEU A 183 -7.42 -1.75 18.15
C LEU A 183 -7.09 -2.00 19.63
N ILE A 184 -5.86 -1.65 20.07
CA ILE A 184 -5.47 -1.75 21.48
C ILE A 184 -6.35 -0.86 22.36
N LYS A 185 -6.65 0.37 21.92
CA LYS A 185 -7.51 1.29 22.65
C LYS A 185 -8.92 0.77 22.76
N GLU A 186 -9.51 0.18 21.70
CA GLU A 186 -10.83 -0.45 21.72
C GLU A 186 -10.87 -1.56 22.78
N LYS A 187 -9.93 -2.51 22.75
CA LYS A 187 -9.85 -3.62 23.72
C LYS A 187 -9.67 -3.13 25.16
N ARG A 188 -8.83 -2.11 25.36
CA ARG A 188 -8.66 -1.51 26.70
C ARG A 188 -9.92 -0.82 27.22
N ALA A 189 -10.76 -0.28 26.34
CA ALA A 189 -12.07 0.27 26.74
C ALA A 189 -13.02 -0.82 27.28
N GLU A 190 -12.81 -2.08 26.95
CA GLU A 190 -13.52 -3.25 27.52
C GLU A 190 -12.97 -3.66 28.89
N GLY A 191 -11.91 -3.02 29.36
CA GLY A 191 -11.40 -3.18 30.73
C GLY A 191 -10.18 -4.09 30.88
N VAL A 192 -9.59 -4.57 29.77
CA VAL A 192 -8.35 -5.38 29.80
C VAL A 192 -7.11 -4.51 29.95
N THR A 193 -6.01 -5.10 30.41
CA THR A 193 -4.72 -4.42 30.54
C THR A 193 -4.10 -4.13 29.15
N PHE A 194 -3.07 -3.30 29.11
CA PHE A 194 -2.34 -3.05 27.85
C PHE A 194 -1.69 -4.34 27.30
N GLU A 195 -1.09 -5.15 28.15
CA GLU A 195 -0.41 -6.37 27.73
C GLU A 195 -1.40 -7.40 27.16
N GLU A 196 -2.57 -7.56 27.80
CA GLU A 196 -3.63 -8.41 27.28
C GLU A 196 -4.16 -7.89 25.94
N ALA A 197 -4.46 -6.58 25.82
CA ALA A 197 -4.90 -5.98 24.58
C ALA A 197 -3.85 -6.11 23.45
N LEU A 198 -2.55 -6.02 23.78
CA LEU A 198 -1.46 -6.19 22.82
C LEU A 198 -1.42 -7.63 22.28
N GLU A 199 -1.54 -8.64 23.14
CA GLU A 199 -1.56 -10.04 22.71
C GLU A 199 -2.80 -10.36 21.88
N ASP A 200 -3.99 -9.88 22.26
CA ASP A 200 -5.22 -10.05 21.50
C ASP A 200 -5.11 -9.43 20.10
N VAL A 201 -4.55 -8.21 20.00
CA VAL A 201 -4.32 -7.54 18.70
C VAL A 201 -3.31 -8.31 17.84
N ARG A 202 -2.27 -8.88 18.45
CA ARG A 202 -1.30 -9.71 17.71
C ARG A 202 -1.93 -10.91 17.03
N GLU A 203 -2.92 -11.54 17.65
CA GLU A 203 -3.63 -12.69 17.07
C GLU A 203 -4.46 -12.30 15.83
N GLU A 204 -4.95 -11.06 15.78
CA GLU A 204 -5.78 -10.53 14.69
C GLU A 204 -4.96 -9.88 13.55
N VAL A 205 -3.66 -9.61 13.75
CA VAL A 205 -2.82 -8.88 12.77
C VAL A 205 -1.85 -9.80 12.06
N VAL A 206 -1.70 -9.58 10.75
CA VAL A 206 -0.61 -10.11 9.91
C VAL A 206 0.11 -8.96 9.21
N PHE A 207 1.40 -9.12 8.94
CA PHE A 207 2.25 -8.05 8.42
C PHE A 207 3.06 -8.48 7.20
N THR A 208 3.11 -7.65 6.16
CA THR A 208 3.99 -7.85 5.00
C THR A 208 5.03 -6.74 4.96
N THR A 209 6.33 -7.11 4.96
CA THR A 209 7.44 -6.18 4.75
C THR A 209 8.00 -6.29 3.34
N HIS A 210 8.36 -5.16 2.75
CA HIS A 210 8.90 -5.04 1.39
C HIS A 210 10.32 -4.49 1.34
N THR A 211 10.74 -3.80 2.37
CA THR A 211 11.97 -3.01 2.38
C THR A 211 13.18 -3.87 2.73
N PRO A 212 14.11 -4.11 1.77
CA PRO A 212 15.24 -5.02 1.97
C PRO A 212 16.49 -4.35 2.58
N VAL A 213 16.40 -3.07 2.94
CA VAL A 213 17.53 -2.27 3.47
C VAL A 213 17.10 -1.48 4.71
N PRO A 214 17.92 -1.42 5.77
CA PRO A 214 17.56 -0.73 7.02
C PRO A 214 17.17 0.75 6.80
N GLN A 215 17.89 1.45 5.93
CA GLN A 215 17.68 2.89 5.66
C GLN A 215 16.37 3.21 4.94
N GLY A 216 15.69 2.21 4.42
CA GLY A 216 14.39 2.36 3.78
C GLY A 216 13.21 2.15 4.73
N ASN A 217 13.47 1.73 5.97
CA ASN A 217 12.43 1.55 6.99
C ASN A 217 12.16 2.89 7.70
N GLU A 218 10.90 3.16 7.89
CA GLU A 218 10.45 4.45 8.40
C GLU A 218 10.58 4.53 9.92
N GLU A 219 11.21 5.61 10.39
CA GLU A 219 11.44 5.86 11.81
C GLU A 219 10.97 7.27 12.19
N HIS A 220 10.29 7.36 13.32
CA HIS A 220 9.80 8.62 13.86
C HIS A 220 10.28 8.83 15.29
N SER A 221 10.57 10.09 15.65
CA SER A 221 10.82 10.41 17.06
C SER A 221 9.52 10.25 17.86
N LEU A 222 9.60 9.66 19.05
CA LEU A 222 8.45 9.54 19.95
C LEU A 222 7.81 10.90 20.25
N LYS A 223 8.63 11.95 20.38
CA LYS A 223 8.16 13.32 20.56
C LYS A 223 7.30 13.83 19.40
N THR A 224 7.70 13.51 18.16
CA THR A 224 6.92 13.91 16.98
C THR A 224 5.61 13.11 16.89
N LEU A 225 5.65 11.81 17.16
CA LEU A 225 4.45 10.97 17.21
C LEU A 225 3.44 11.44 18.26
N GLU A 226 3.92 11.78 19.47
CA GLU A 226 3.07 12.34 20.54
C GLU A 226 2.45 13.67 20.13
N TYR A 227 3.25 14.59 19.60
CA TYR A 227 2.79 15.89 19.09
C TYR A 227 1.73 15.73 17.98
N MET A 228 1.93 14.77 17.09
CA MET A 228 1.00 14.48 16.00
C MET A 228 -0.29 13.77 16.46
N GLY A 229 -0.34 13.20 17.66
CA GLY A 229 -1.49 12.47 18.18
C GLY A 229 -1.48 10.96 17.89
N ALA A 230 -0.36 10.44 17.35
CA ALA A 230 -0.22 9.03 16.97
C ALA A 230 -0.22 8.05 18.17
N PHE A 231 -0.01 8.55 19.39
CA PHE A 231 -0.11 7.73 20.61
C PHE A 231 -1.53 7.24 20.89
N ASN A 232 -2.53 7.98 20.45
CA ASN A 232 -3.94 7.59 20.51
C ASN A 232 -4.41 7.11 21.91
N GLY A 233 -3.88 7.74 22.95
CA GLY A 233 -4.18 7.42 24.36
C GLY A 233 -3.23 6.38 24.98
N LEU A 234 -2.25 5.88 24.26
CA LEU A 234 -1.16 5.07 24.81
C LEU A 234 -0.12 5.96 25.50
N THR A 235 0.63 5.37 26.44
CA THR A 235 1.77 6.05 27.09
C THR A 235 3.03 5.94 26.25
N ILE A 236 4.04 6.77 26.56
CA ILE A 236 5.35 6.70 25.91
C ILE A 236 6.00 5.31 26.08
N ASP A 237 5.90 4.70 27.26
CA ASP A 237 6.46 3.36 27.52
C ASP A 237 5.75 2.28 26.68
N GLN A 238 4.42 2.41 26.49
CA GLN A 238 3.66 1.51 25.63
C GLN A 238 4.05 1.67 24.15
N MET A 239 4.27 2.89 23.67
CA MET A 239 4.79 3.12 22.33
C MET A 239 6.22 2.57 22.16
N VAL A 240 7.09 2.75 23.13
CA VAL A 240 8.44 2.12 23.12
C VAL A 240 8.34 0.58 23.09
N ARG A 241 7.42 0.01 23.83
CA ARG A 241 7.15 -1.45 23.82
C ARG A 241 6.74 -1.94 22.43
N ILE A 242 5.95 -1.15 21.70
CA ILE A 242 5.49 -1.46 20.35
C ILE A 242 6.61 -1.26 19.31
N GLY A 243 7.14 -0.05 19.16
CA GLY A 243 8.00 0.33 18.03
C GLY A 243 9.46 0.66 18.37
N GLY A 244 9.83 0.70 19.67
CA GLY A 244 11.17 1.10 20.10
C GLY A 244 11.36 2.62 20.23
N ALA A 245 12.61 3.04 20.40
CA ALA A 245 13.01 4.45 20.48
C ALA A 245 14.34 4.67 19.73
N PRO A 246 14.34 5.32 18.53
CA PRO A 246 13.18 5.87 17.85
C PRO A 246 12.11 4.83 17.52
N PHE A 247 10.87 5.27 17.28
CA PHE A 247 9.78 4.39 16.90
C PHE A 247 9.96 3.98 15.43
N ASN A 248 10.20 2.70 15.21
CA ASN A 248 10.37 2.13 13.87
C ASN A 248 9.07 1.43 13.45
N MET A 249 8.49 1.86 12.32
CA MET A 249 7.19 1.37 11.84
C MET A 249 7.22 -0.12 11.46
N THR A 250 8.35 -0.62 10.96
CA THR A 250 8.51 -2.05 10.64
C THR A 250 8.66 -2.89 11.92
N VAL A 251 9.42 -2.42 12.90
CA VAL A 251 9.51 -3.08 14.22
C VAL A 251 8.13 -3.16 14.88
N ALA A 252 7.35 -2.08 14.78
CA ALA A 252 5.97 -2.06 15.26
C ALA A 252 5.13 -3.12 14.53
N GLY A 253 5.15 -3.17 13.19
CA GLY A 253 4.45 -4.19 12.41
C GLY A 253 4.83 -5.62 12.80
N LEU A 254 6.13 -5.88 13.03
CA LEU A 254 6.63 -7.19 13.45
C LEU A 254 6.19 -7.59 14.87
N ARG A 255 6.12 -6.65 15.81
CA ARG A 255 5.69 -6.91 17.19
C ARG A 255 4.17 -7.00 17.35
N LEU A 256 3.44 -6.32 16.50
CA LEU A 256 1.98 -6.25 16.52
C LEU A 256 1.30 -7.37 15.73
N SER A 257 2.04 -8.24 15.08
CA SER A 257 1.49 -9.31 14.24
C SER A 257 1.80 -10.70 14.76
N SER A 258 0.89 -11.64 14.55
CA SER A 258 1.11 -13.07 14.83
C SER A 258 2.07 -13.71 13.83
N MET A 259 2.09 -13.19 12.61
CA MET A 259 2.95 -13.64 11.52
C MET A 259 3.29 -12.49 10.58
N ALA A 260 4.53 -12.48 10.09
CA ALA A 260 4.95 -11.59 9.02
C ALA A 260 5.41 -12.37 7.79
N ASN A 261 5.45 -11.73 6.64
CA ASN A 261 6.09 -12.29 5.46
C ASN A 261 6.97 -11.27 4.73
N GLY A 262 8.06 -11.79 4.17
CA GLY A 262 8.82 -11.16 3.10
C GLY A 262 8.31 -11.64 1.75
N VAL A 263 8.50 -10.83 0.71
CA VAL A 263 7.80 -10.94 -0.60
C VAL A 263 8.53 -11.76 -1.65
N ALA A 264 9.61 -12.43 -1.27
CA ALA A 264 10.34 -13.41 -2.09
C ALA A 264 11.20 -14.28 -1.17
N GLN A 265 11.70 -15.42 -1.67
CA GLN A 265 12.56 -16.31 -0.87
C GLN A 265 13.77 -15.57 -0.30
N LEU A 266 14.57 -14.91 -1.16
CA LEU A 266 15.73 -14.14 -0.75
C LEU A 266 15.37 -12.96 0.17
N HIS A 267 14.20 -12.33 -0.05
CA HIS A 267 13.75 -11.25 0.82
C HIS A 267 13.39 -11.76 2.22
N GLY A 268 12.73 -12.91 2.32
CA GLY A 268 12.44 -13.53 3.62
C GLY A 268 13.72 -13.84 4.42
N GLU A 269 14.75 -14.36 3.76
CA GLU A 269 16.08 -14.61 4.38
C GLU A 269 16.72 -13.30 4.83
N THR A 270 16.71 -12.26 3.97
CA THR A 270 17.27 -10.94 4.26
C THR A 270 16.54 -10.27 5.43
N ALA A 271 15.19 -10.29 5.42
CA ALA A 271 14.38 -9.71 6.49
C ALA A 271 14.60 -10.42 7.83
N ASN A 272 14.66 -11.75 7.84
CA ASN A 272 14.96 -12.51 9.07
C ASN A 272 16.32 -12.13 9.67
N LYS A 273 17.34 -11.93 8.82
CA LYS A 273 18.66 -11.47 9.26
C LYS A 273 18.65 -10.02 9.71
N MET A 274 17.96 -9.14 8.99
CA MET A 274 17.88 -7.71 9.29
C MET A 274 17.23 -7.43 10.64
N TRP A 275 16.24 -8.22 11.01
CA TRP A 275 15.43 -8.05 12.20
C TRP A 275 15.72 -9.11 13.29
N GLU A 276 16.87 -9.83 13.21
CA GLU A 276 17.20 -10.90 14.14
C GLU A 276 17.30 -10.44 15.60
N ASP A 277 17.74 -9.21 15.83
CA ASP A 277 17.91 -8.61 17.16
C ASP A 277 16.62 -7.96 17.71
N VAL A 278 15.51 -8.02 16.99
CA VAL A 278 14.23 -7.46 17.46
C VAL A 278 13.53 -8.49 18.35
N ASP A 279 13.47 -8.18 19.63
CA ASP A 279 12.74 -9.01 20.61
C ASP A 279 11.23 -9.00 20.33
N ASP A 280 10.57 -10.10 20.63
CA ASP A 280 9.10 -10.29 20.51
C ASP A 280 8.53 -10.10 19.10
N ARG A 281 9.38 -10.12 18.07
CA ARG A 281 8.91 -10.08 16.69
C ARG A 281 8.20 -11.36 16.26
N SER A 282 7.23 -11.23 15.41
CA SER A 282 6.61 -12.37 14.73
C SER A 282 7.61 -13.13 13.82
N PRO A 283 7.35 -14.42 13.55
CA PRO A 283 8.12 -15.15 12.56
C PRO A 283 7.90 -14.59 11.16
N ILE A 284 8.99 -14.36 10.41
CA ILE A 284 8.93 -13.86 9.03
C ILE A 284 9.04 -15.04 8.07
N LYS A 285 7.99 -15.29 7.30
CA LYS A 285 7.95 -16.31 6.24
C LYS A 285 8.24 -15.70 4.88
N ALA A 286 8.87 -16.46 3.98
CA ALA A 286 9.00 -16.07 2.60
C ALA A 286 7.73 -16.47 1.83
N ILE A 287 7.00 -15.49 1.29
CA ILE A 287 5.86 -15.70 0.40
C ILE A 287 6.12 -14.88 -0.85
N THR A 288 6.50 -15.53 -1.94
CA THR A 288 6.76 -14.83 -3.20
C THR A 288 5.50 -14.15 -3.71
N ASN A 289 5.60 -12.87 -4.05
CA ASN A 289 4.48 -12.12 -4.62
C ASN A 289 3.91 -12.82 -5.84
N GLY A 290 2.59 -12.93 -5.87
CA GLY A 290 1.85 -13.31 -7.06
C GLY A 290 1.61 -12.11 -7.96
N VAL A 291 1.01 -12.38 -9.12
CA VAL A 291 0.53 -11.38 -10.08
C VAL A 291 -0.90 -11.72 -10.50
N HIS A 292 -1.72 -10.73 -10.77
CA HIS A 292 -3.05 -10.94 -11.32
C HIS A 292 -2.95 -11.09 -12.85
N LEU A 293 -3.05 -12.33 -13.34
CA LEU A 293 -2.77 -12.65 -14.74
C LEU A 293 -3.61 -11.84 -15.73
N ASN A 294 -4.88 -11.64 -15.44
CA ASN A 294 -5.79 -10.90 -16.34
C ASN A 294 -5.45 -9.39 -16.44
N THR A 295 -4.65 -8.84 -15.50
CA THR A 295 -4.12 -7.47 -15.60
C THR A 295 -2.86 -7.41 -16.48
N TRP A 296 -1.96 -8.40 -16.36
CA TRP A 296 -0.60 -8.30 -16.89
C TRP A 296 -0.35 -9.08 -18.17
N VAL A 297 -1.22 -10.02 -18.51
CA VAL A 297 -1.08 -10.85 -19.70
C VAL A 297 -2.13 -10.46 -20.73
N ASP A 298 -1.69 -10.15 -21.95
CA ASP A 298 -2.62 -9.88 -23.04
C ASP A 298 -3.58 -11.07 -23.24
N GLN A 299 -4.86 -10.78 -23.38
CA GLN A 299 -5.91 -11.80 -23.48
C GLN A 299 -5.71 -12.75 -24.65
N ARG A 300 -5.07 -12.29 -25.73
CA ARG A 300 -4.70 -13.15 -26.88
C ARG A 300 -3.74 -14.25 -26.46
N MET A 301 -2.73 -13.94 -25.61
CA MET A 301 -1.81 -14.93 -25.06
C MET A 301 -2.53 -15.97 -24.20
N ILE A 302 -3.44 -15.52 -23.34
CA ILE A 302 -4.23 -16.41 -22.49
C ILE A 302 -5.09 -17.35 -23.35
N ASN A 303 -5.77 -16.84 -24.37
CA ASN A 303 -6.63 -17.60 -25.27
C ASN A 303 -5.79 -18.58 -26.09
N THR A 304 -4.67 -18.13 -26.68
CA THR A 304 -3.76 -18.98 -27.45
C THR A 304 -3.20 -20.13 -26.62
N TYR A 305 -2.86 -19.86 -25.34
CA TYR A 305 -2.40 -20.89 -24.42
C TYR A 305 -3.49 -21.94 -24.12
N LYS A 306 -4.72 -21.49 -23.84
CA LYS A 306 -5.87 -22.37 -23.59
C LYS A 306 -6.19 -23.27 -24.80
N ASP A 307 -6.10 -22.70 -25.99
CA ASP A 307 -6.39 -23.38 -27.27
C ASP A 307 -5.22 -24.21 -27.78
N LYS A 308 -4.09 -24.23 -27.05
CA LYS A 308 -2.84 -24.87 -27.43
C LYS A 308 -2.32 -24.43 -28.82
N GLY A 309 -2.54 -23.14 -29.13
CA GLY A 309 -2.12 -22.49 -30.36
C GLY A 309 -0.64 -22.09 -30.35
N ASP A 310 -0.24 -21.33 -31.39
CA ASP A 310 1.13 -20.84 -31.53
C ASP A 310 1.37 -19.57 -30.72
N LEU A 311 1.89 -19.73 -29.50
CA LEU A 311 2.22 -18.64 -28.60
C LEU A 311 3.29 -17.68 -29.18
N TRP A 312 4.19 -18.22 -30.03
CA TRP A 312 5.22 -17.38 -30.61
C TRP A 312 4.66 -16.41 -31.63
N SER A 313 3.78 -16.85 -32.52
CA SER A 313 3.07 -15.97 -33.46
C SER A 313 2.29 -14.89 -32.73
N THR A 314 1.51 -15.26 -31.71
CA THR A 314 0.75 -14.29 -30.91
C THR A 314 1.68 -13.27 -30.21
N HIS A 315 2.82 -13.72 -29.66
CA HIS A 315 3.82 -12.83 -29.08
C HIS A 315 4.39 -11.86 -30.11
N GLN A 316 4.67 -12.30 -31.34
CA GLN A 316 5.21 -11.44 -32.40
C GLN A 316 4.18 -10.35 -32.83
N GLU A 317 2.91 -10.66 -32.89
CA GLU A 317 1.84 -9.70 -33.13
C GLU A 317 1.82 -8.60 -32.05
N ILE A 318 1.80 -8.99 -30.78
CA ILE A 318 1.81 -8.06 -29.64
C ILE A 318 3.11 -7.22 -29.61
N LYS A 319 4.26 -7.84 -29.92
CA LYS A 319 5.53 -7.14 -30.04
C LYS A 319 5.50 -6.09 -31.15
N SER A 320 4.89 -6.38 -32.29
CA SER A 320 4.72 -5.40 -33.38
C SER A 320 3.96 -4.17 -32.92
N GLU A 321 2.84 -4.37 -32.22
CA GLU A 321 2.04 -3.26 -31.67
C GLU A 321 2.84 -2.41 -30.67
N LEU A 322 3.68 -3.05 -29.83
CA LEU A 322 4.57 -2.31 -28.91
C LEU A 322 5.61 -1.48 -29.67
N ILE A 323 6.19 -2.03 -30.73
CA ILE A 323 7.16 -1.32 -31.57
C ILE A 323 6.50 -0.12 -32.25
N ASP A 324 5.31 -0.29 -32.80
CA ASP A 324 4.55 0.80 -33.43
C ASP A 324 4.22 1.90 -32.40
N PHE A 325 3.80 1.50 -31.17
CA PHE A 325 3.56 2.45 -30.08
C PHE A 325 4.82 3.24 -29.71
N VAL A 326 5.98 2.58 -29.63
CA VAL A 326 7.28 3.26 -29.34
C VAL A 326 7.62 4.21 -30.48
N ALA A 327 7.46 3.81 -31.75
CA ALA A 327 7.72 4.66 -32.90
C ALA A 327 6.84 5.92 -32.89
N ASP A 328 5.56 5.77 -32.62
CA ASP A 328 4.61 6.90 -32.53
C ASP A 328 4.97 7.90 -31.40
N LYS A 329 5.45 7.39 -30.26
CA LYS A 329 5.78 8.23 -29.11
C LYS A 329 7.15 8.87 -29.19
N THR A 330 8.12 8.22 -29.81
CA THR A 330 9.54 8.63 -29.76
C THR A 330 10.14 8.98 -31.13
N GLY A 331 9.48 8.61 -32.21
CA GLY A 331 10.05 8.66 -33.56
C GLY A 331 11.13 7.61 -33.81
N THR A 332 11.36 6.67 -32.90
CA THR A 332 12.39 5.64 -33.01
C THR A 332 11.81 4.36 -33.58
N GLU A 333 12.27 3.93 -34.74
CA GLU A 333 11.90 2.66 -35.33
C GLU A 333 12.78 1.54 -34.76
N LEU A 334 12.17 0.50 -34.21
CA LEU A 334 12.82 -0.70 -33.68
C LEU A 334 12.62 -1.87 -34.65
N ASP A 335 13.65 -2.71 -34.76
CA ASP A 335 13.62 -3.90 -35.63
C ASP A 335 12.86 -5.05 -34.95
N GLN A 336 11.77 -5.50 -35.59
CA GLN A 336 10.92 -6.55 -35.06
C GLN A 336 11.63 -7.90 -34.92
N ASP A 337 12.62 -8.18 -35.75
CA ASP A 337 13.35 -9.44 -35.76
C ASP A 337 14.43 -9.50 -34.67
N LYS A 338 14.74 -8.39 -34.02
CA LYS A 338 15.72 -8.33 -32.93
C LYS A 338 15.09 -8.53 -31.56
N LEU A 339 15.90 -9.02 -30.60
CA LEU A 339 15.53 -9.07 -29.20
C LEU A 339 15.24 -7.67 -28.69
N LEU A 340 14.04 -7.46 -28.14
CA LEU A 340 13.66 -6.20 -27.49
C LEU A 340 13.80 -6.38 -25.97
N ILE A 341 14.58 -5.50 -25.34
CA ILE A 341 14.81 -5.48 -23.90
C ILE A 341 14.28 -4.17 -23.35
N GLY A 342 13.31 -4.24 -22.44
CA GLY A 342 12.75 -3.09 -21.73
C GLY A 342 13.30 -2.96 -20.31
N PHE A 343 13.65 -1.74 -19.90
CA PHE A 343 14.02 -1.41 -18.54
C PHE A 343 13.22 -0.16 -18.10
N ALA A 344 12.32 -0.32 -17.15
CA ALA A 344 11.47 0.75 -16.61
C ALA A 344 11.45 0.70 -15.08
N ARG A 345 12.29 1.51 -14.43
CA ARG A 345 12.39 1.58 -12.96
C ARG A 345 12.72 3.02 -12.53
N ARG A 346 12.30 3.38 -11.30
CA ARG A 346 12.74 4.65 -10.70
C ARG A 346 14.27 4.75 -10.68
N ALA A 347 14.81 5.94 -10.99
CA ALA A 347 16.24 6.20 -10.95
C ALA A 347 16.72 6.32 -9.49
N ALA A 348 17.02 5.17 -8.88
CA ALA A 348 17.58 5.08 -7.53
C ALA A 348 18.84 4.19 -7.56
N PRO A 349 19.91 4.50 -6.78
CA PRO A 349 21.19 3.78 -6.85
C PRO A 349 21.05 2.26 -6.70
N TYR A 350 20.22 1.78 -5.78
CA TYR A 350 20.03 0.34 -5.55
C TYR A 350 19.32 -0.39 -6.70
N LYS A 351 18.67 0.32 -7.63
CA LYS A 351 18.06 -0.26 -8.84
C LYS A 351 19.10 -0.56 -9.93
N ARG A 352 20.31 -0.01 -9.81
CA ARG A 352 21.45 -0.26 -10.71
C ARG A 352 21.08 -0.17 -12.19
N ALA A 353 20.47 0.98 -12.58
CA ALA A 353 19.99 1.20 -13.94
C ALA A 353 21.10 1.16 -14.99
N ASP A 354 22.34 1.46 -14.59
CA ASP A 354 23.56 1.45 -15.41
C ASP A 354 24.12 0.05 -15.65
N LEU A 355 23.69 -0.96 -14.90
CA LEU A 355 24.21 -2.33 -15.01
C LEU A 355 24.04 -2.93 -16.40
N ILE A 356 22.96 -2.58 -17.12
CA ILE A 356 22.70 -3.05 -18.49
C ILE A 356 23.75 -2.54 -19.51
N PHE A 357 24.50 -1.47 -19.16
CA PHE A 357 25.53 -0.88 -20.01
C PHE A 357 26.96 -1.13 -19.50
N SER A 358 27.13 -2.00 -18.50
CA SER A 358 28.43 -2.18 -17.82
C SER A 358 29.39 -3.11 -18.53
N ASP A 359 29.01 -3.76 -19.67
CA ASP A 359 29.87 -4.62 -20.47
C ASP A 359 29.59 -4.45 -21.98
#